data_4eca84d2328ec3961a98af180d5f12bc
#
_entry.id   4eca84d2328ec3961a98af180d5f12bc
#
_cell.length_a   1.000
_cell.length_b   1.000
_cell.length_c   1.000
_cell.angle_alpha   90.00
_cell.angle_beta   90.00
_cell.angle_gamma   90.00
#
_symmetry.space_group_name_H-M   'P 1'
#
loop_
_entity.id
_entity.type
_entity.pdbx_description
1 polymer ?
#
loop_
_entity_poly.entity_id
_entity_poly.type
_entity_poly.pdbx_seq_one_letter_code
_entity_poly.pdbx_strand_id
1 'polypeptide(L)'
;MMKRQIFLTLLAFALPALLFIMNATISSRDERSCDISWSYRNAKFAIEGTAFNEYWKTILDSLSLSGDCHSKISPKLAPIFVSAFSGNHLSEATHMLSSFVSYFAEREDKRTLIVYDIGLTRQNRRQLNHYKIHYGVLVRRFNFTKYPDYFRNLLEYRWKPVIIAEVLKEYPAIWWLDSSAIFANKSVNIQEAEKWTSERSVQVTLFENSSHSIFAATHPDMFRYFPVPVNAAKTLTMWSANHMLFYATDSVRRAVLRWWVLCALERRCMAPRDAALSCSFQSDRMNFYADCHRYDQSAINLLMALASNFGHNSYAYPYQKPIVIVRRA
;
A
#
# COMPACT_ATOMS: atom_id res chain seq x y z
N MET A 1 58.49 30.52 -17.95
CA MET A 1 57.15 30.95 -18.46
C MET A 1 56.29 29.83 -19.01
N MET A 2 56.78 28.65 -19.34
CA MET A 2 56.01 27.55 -19.94
C MET A 2 55.09 26.76 -18.97
N LYS A 3 55.40 26.69 -17.68
CA LYS A 3 54.60 25.93 -16.69
C LYS A 3 53.27 26.60 -16.27
N ARG A 4 53.09 27.92 -16.47
CA ARG A 4 51.84 28.63 -16.12
C ARG A 4 50.76 28.54 -17.21
N GLN A 5 51.14 28.36 -18.47
CA GLN A 5 50.17 28.22 -19.57
C GLN A 5 49.52 26.83 -19.63
N ILE A 6 50.22 25.77 -19.21
CA ILE A 6 49.67 24.42 -19.18
C ILE A 6 48.58 24.27 -18.07
N PHE A 7 48.74 25.01 -16.95
CA PHE A 7 47.77 24.95 -15.85
C PHE A 7 46.44 25.68 -16.17
N LEU A 8 46.50 26.75 -16.96
CA LEU A 8 45.32 27.51 -17.37
C LEU A 8 44.50 26.78 -18.46
N THR A 9 45.16 26.03 -19.34
CA THR A 9 44.45 25.24 -20.37
C THR A 9 43.79 24.01 -19.77
N LEU A 10 44.30 23.37 -18.74
CA LEU A 10 43.68 22.24 -18.06
C LEU A 10 42.41 22.67 -17.24
N LEU A 11 42.43 23.88 -16.65
CA LEU A 11 41.27 24.42 -15.95
C LEU A 11 40.14 24.83 -16.91
N ALA A 12 40.44 25.28 -18.13
CA ALA A 12 39.47 25.69 -19.14
C ALA A 12 38.65 24.50 -19.72
N PHE A 13 39.24 23.29 -19.72
CA PHE A 13 38.52 22.06 -20.15
C PHE A 13 37.83 21.31 -19.03
N ALA A 14 38.21 21.56 -17.77
CA ALA A 14 37.58 20.91 -16.61
C ALA A 14 36.21 21.54 -16.23
N LEU A 15 36.04 22.86 -16.42
CA LEU A 15 34.79 23.54 -16.10
C LEU A 15 33.56 23.11 -16.97
N PRO A 16 33.70 22.97 -18.30
CA PRO A 16 32.58 22.50 -19.12
C PRO A 16 32.21 21.03 -18.83
N ALA A 17 33.21 20.18 -18.51
CA ALA A 17 32.96 18.78 -18.17
C ALA A 17 32.26 18.64 -16.82
N LEU A 18 32.62 19.45 -15.82
CA LEU A 18 31.94 19.50 -14.53
C LEU A 18 30.50 20.04 -14.63
N LEU A 19 30.28 21.07 -15.46
CA LEU A 19 28.93 21.59 -15.76
C LEU A 19 28.08 20.58 -16.55
N PHE A 20 28.68 19.81 -17.45
CA PHE A 20 27.98 18.77 -18.18
C PHE A 20 27.63 17.58 -17.26
N ILE A 21 28.51 17.19 -16.35
CA ILE A 21 28.26 16.16 -15.33
C ILE A 21 27.19 16.64 -14.33
N MET A 22 27.24 17.91 -13.90
CA MET A 22 26.21 18.47 -13.01
C MET A 22 24.86 18.63 -13.72
N ASN A 23 24.83 19.06 -15.00
CA ASN A 23 23.59 19.10 -15.78
C ASN A 23 23.05 17.71 -16.12
N ALA A 24 23.93 16.74 -16.40
CA ALA A 24 23.52 15.35 -16.60
C ALA A 24 22.98 14.71 -15.30
N THR A 25 23.51 15.09 -14.12
CA THR A 25 22.99 14.63 -12.83
C THR A 25 21.71 15.36 -12.41
N ILE A 26 21.48 16.60 -12.85
CA ILE A 26 20.23 17.34 -12.58
C ILE A 26 19.14 16.91 -13.55
N SER A 27 19.43 16.71 -14.86
CA SER A 27 18.49 16.17 -15.83
C SER A 27 18.10 14.72 -15.52
N SER A 28 19.03 13.93 -14.96
CA SER A 28 18.74 12.53 -14.60
C SER A 28 17.94 12.37 -13.28
N ARG A 29 17.74 13.43 -12.49
CA ARG A 29 16.88 13.37 -11.29
C ARG A 29 15.41 13.49 -11.60
N ASP A 30 15.00 14.20 -12.64
CA ASP A 30 13.58 14.35 -13.01
C ASP A 30 13.07 13.16 -13.84
N GLU A 31 13.90 12.56 -14.70
CA GLU A 31 13.54 11.32 -15.41
C GLU A 31 13.59 10.08 -14.52
N ARG A 32 14.40 10.10 -13.43
CA ARG A 32 14.49 8.98 -12.46
C ARG A 32 13.33 8.89 -11.50
N SER A 33 12.44 9.87 -11.41
CA SER A 33 11.22 9.75 -10.60
C SER A 33 10.21 8.77 -11.19
N CYS A 34 10.31 8.46 -12.50
CA CYS A 34 9.49 7.44 -13.16
C CYS A 34 10.18 6.07 -13.27
N ASP A 35 11.48 6.02 -13.10
CA ASP A 35 12.29 4.79 -13.16
C ASP A 35 12.49 4.21 -11.75
N ILE A 36 11.37 3.81 -11.13
CA ILE A 36 11.42 2.90 -9.98
C ILE A 36 11.62 1.52 -10.57
N SER A 37 12.59 1.43 -10.89
CA SER A 37 13.83 0.96 -11.26
C SER A 37 13.93 -0.57 -11.36
N TRP A 38 14.98 -0.94 -11.68
CA TRP A 38 15.73 -2.17 -11.91
C TRP A 38 15.27 -3.44 -11.15
N SER A 39 14.92 -3.39 -9.88
CA SER A 39 14.39 -4.54 -9.13
C SER A 39 13.01 -4.99 -9.60
N TYR A 40 12.17 -4.07 -10.09
CA TYR A 40 10.86 -4.39 -10.66
C TYR A 40 10.92 -4.89 -12.11
N ARG A 41 11.93 -4.54 -12.89
CA ARG A 41 12.11 -5.15 -14.23
C ARG A 41 12.29 -6.66 -14.12
N ASN A 42 12.91 -7.13 -13.05
CA ASN A 42 13.10 -8.56 -12.80
C ASN A 42 11.88 -9.22 -12.10
N ALA A 43 11.12 -8.49 -11.29
CA ALA A 43 9.83 -8.93 -10.72
C ALA A 43 8.73 -9.07 -11.78
N LYS A 44 8.82 -8.31 -12.86
CA LYS A 44 7.94 -8.34 -14.03
C LYS A 44 7.66 -9.75 -14.56
N PHE A 45 8.59 -10.67 -14.41
CA PHE A 45 8.56 -11.96 -15.06
C PHE A 45 7.67 -13.00 -14.41
N ALA A 46 7.48 -12.97 -13.09
CA ALA A 46 6.74 -14.03 -12.45
C ALA A 46 5.22 -13.85 -12.58
N ILE A 47 4.71 -12.60 -12.49
CA ILE A 47 3.29 -12.33 -12.66
C ILE A 47 2.91 -12.16 -14.15
N GLU A 48 3.73 -11.50 -14.97
CA GLU A 48 3.48 -11.33 -16.40
C GLU A 48 3.73 -12.61 -17.22
N GLY A 49 4.60 -13.51 -16.77
CA GLY A 49 4.85 -14.81 -17.42
C GLY A 49 3.72 -15.83 -17.24
N THR A 50 2.80 -15.62 -16.28
CA THR A 50 1.59 -16.42 -16.10
C THR A 50 0.40 -15.77 -16.84
N ALA A 51 0.43 -15.74 -18.18
CA ALA A 51 -0.69 -15.31 -19.04
C ALA A 51 -1.32 -13.97 -18.61
N PHE A 52 -0.60 -12.87 -18.85
CA PHE A 52 -1.18 -11.53 -18.87
C PHE A 52 -2.26 -11.52 -19.96
N ASN A 53 -3.51 -11.76 -19.58
CA ASN A 53 -4.61 -11.80 -20.52
C ASN A 53 -5.23 -10.40 -20.68
N GLU A 54 -5.89 -10.16 -21.82
CA GLU A 54 -6.56 -8.90 -22.14
C GLU A 54 -7.58 -8.49 -21.06
N TYR A 55 -8.14 -9.45 -20.35
CA TYR A 55 -9.07 -9.19 -19.25
C TYR A 55 -8.39 -8.50 -18.04
N TRP A 56 -7.19 -8.93 -17.64
CA TRP A 56 -6.44 -8.26 -16.58
C TRP A 56 -5.98 -6.86 -16.98
N LYS A 57 -5.58 -6.72 -18.24
CA LYS A 57 -5.27 -5.42 -18.82
C LYS A 57 -6.47 -4.47 -18.73
N THR A 58 -7.65 -4.94 -19.12
CA THR A 58 -8.90 -4.17 -19.01
C THR A 58 -9.17 -3.72 -17.58
N ILE A 59 -8.94 -4.59 -16.57
CA ILE A 59 -9.08 -4.22 -15.15
C ILE A 59 -8.05 -3.16 -14.77
N LEU A 60 -6.76 -3.34 -15.11
CA LEU A 60 -5.72 -2.37 -14.81
C LEU A 60 -5.99 -1.02 -15.47
N ASP A 61 -6.44 -1.01 -16.73
CA ASP A 61 -6.86 0.21 -17.45
C ASP A 61 -8.01 0.90 -16.71
N SER A 62 -9.02 0.13 -16.30
CA SER A 62 -10.15 0.65 -15.54
C SER A 62 -9.74 1.28 -14.20
N LEU A 63 -8.64 0.83 -13.61
CA LEU A 63 -8.05 1.33 -12.36
C LEU A 63 -6.96 2.39 -12.57
N SER A 64 -6.68 2.78 -13.83
CA SER A 64 -5.60 3.71 -14.20
C SER A 64 -4.21 3.23 -13.74
N LEU A 65 -3.95 1.92 -13.89
CA LEU A 65 -2.70 1.27 -13.47
C LEU A 65 -1.83 0.81 -14.64
N SER A 66 -2.28 0.95 -15.91
CA SER A 66 -1.57 0.46 -17.11
C SER A 66 -0.87 1.54 -17.92
N GLY A 67 -1.09 2.82 -17.66
CA GLY A 67 -0.55 3.93 -18.43
C GLY A 67 0.88 4.38 -18.08
N ASP A 68 1.47 5.20 -18.95
CA ASP A 68 2.73 5.90 -18.70
C ASP A 68 2.56 7.10 -17.76
N CYS A 69 3.66 7.58 -17.13
CA CYS A 69 3.66 8.65 -16.10
C CYS A 69 2.93 9.92 -16.54
N HIS A 70 1.72 10.21 -16.06
CA HIS A 70 1.03 11.47 -16.43
C HIS A 70 0.00 12.02 -15.43
N SER A 71 0.02 11.69 -14.15
CA SER A 71 -0.90 12.36 -13.25
C SER A 71 -0.21 13.28 -12.25
N LYS A 72 -0.20 14.56 -12.55
CA LYS A 72 0.07 15.61 -11.54
C LYS A 72 -1.14 15.71 -10.62
N ILE A 73 -1.16 14.92 -9.54
CA ILE A 73 -2.20 15.05 -8.52
C ILE A 73 -1.82 16.20 -7.62
N SER A 74 -2.76 17.13 -7.42
CA SER A 74 -2.55 18.27 -6.55
C SER A 74 -2.42 17.81 -5.09
N PRO A 75 -1.31 18.11 -4.39
CA PRO A 75 -1.11 17.71 -2.99
C PRO A 75 -1.99 18.46 -2.00
N LYS A 76 -2.92 19.33 -2.47
CA LYS A 76 -3.71 20.22 -1.63
C LYS A 76 -4.97 19.60 -1.01
N LEU A 77 -5.36 18.40 -1.41
CA LEU A 77 -6.53 17.74 -0.84
C LEU A 77 -6.11 16.83 0.31
N ALA A 78 -6.78 16.95 1.44
CA ALA A 78 -6.56 16.08 2.59
C ALA A 78 -6.91 14.62 2.25
N PRO A 79 -6.16 13.62 2.76
CA PRO A 79 -6.50 12.22 2.62
C PRO A 79 -7.89 11.92 3.15
N ILE A 80 -8.62 11.03 2.47
CA ILE A 80 -9.88 10.50 2.96
C ILE A 80 -9.67 9.13 3.60
N PHE A 81 -10.67 8.67 4.35
CA PHE A 81 -10.64 7.35 4.97
C PHE A 81 -11.45 6.36 4.15
N VAL A 82 -10.96 5.12 4.07
CA VAL A 82 -11.62 4.02 3.33
C VAL A 82 -11.60 2.77 4.18
N SER A 83 -12.73 2.09 4.25
CA SER A 83 -12.88 0.80 4.90
C SER A 83 -13.76 -0.13 4.07
N ALA A 84 -13.71 -1.43 4.35
CA ALA A 84 -14.61 -2.40 3.75
C ALA A 84 -14.90 -3.54 4.73
N PHE A 85 -16.15 -3.99 4.78
CA PHE A 85 -16.54 -5.11 5.63
C PHE A 85 -17.83 -5.80 5.14
N SER A 86 -17.97 -7.04 5.58
CA SER A 86 -19.16 -7.87 5.41
C SER A 86 -19.95 -7.98 6.72
N GLY A 87 -21.09 -8.65 6.68
CA GLY A 87 -22.01 -8.70 7.83
C GLY A 87 -21.42 -9.32 9.10
N ASN A 88 -20.50 -10.27 8.98
CA ASN A 88 -19.82 -10.91 10.11
C ASN A 88 -18.86 -9.98 10.86
N HIS A 89 -18.45 -8.87 10.25
CA HIS A 89 -17.58 -7.86 10.86
C HIS A 89 -18.32 -6.57 11.25
N LEU A 90 -19.66 -6.59 11.25
CA LEU A 90 -20.46 -5.39 11.52
C LEU A 90 -20.25 -4.85 12.95
N SER A 91 -20.11 -5.74 13.93
CA SER A 91 -19.84 -5.33 15.33
C SER A 91 -18.55 -4.52 15.44
N GLU A 92 -17.46 -5.08 14.91
CA GLU A 92 -16.14 -4.38 14.85
C GLU A 92 -16.26 -3.06 14.09
N ALA A 93 -16.91 -3.10 12.91
CA ALA A 93 -17.10 -1.93 12.07
C ALA A 93 -17.91 -0.82 12.76
N THR A 94 -18.89 -1.16 13.59
CA THR A 94 -19.64 -0.18 14.38
C THR A 94 -18.76 0.53 15.38
N HIS A 95 -17.85 -0.17 16.04
CA HIS A 95 -16.86 0.44 16.94
C HIS A 95 -15.87 1.33 16.17
N MET A 96 -15.38 0.88 15.02
CA MET A 96 -14.53 1.68 14.13
C MET A 96 -15.24 2.97 13.70
N LEU A 97 -16.47 2.89 13.20
CA LEU A 97 -17.29 4.03 12.77
C LEU A 97 -17.53 5.02 13.92
N SER A 98 -17.89 4.52 15.11
CA SER A 98 -18.11 5.35 16.28
C SER A 98 -16.83 6.07 16.71
N SER A 99 -15.69 5.38 16.69
CA SER A 99 -14.39 5.98 17.02
C SER A 99 -13.96 7.05 16.00
N PHE A 100 -14.19 6.80 14.70
CA PHE A 100 -13.95 7.76 13.64
C PHE A 100 -14.78 9.03 13.85
N VAL A 101 -16.08 8.88 14.05
CA VAL A 101 -17.00 10.00 14.30
C VAL A 101 -16.57 10.79 15.52
N SER A 102 -16.29 10.10 16.64
CA SER A 102 -15.84 10.75 17.89
C SER A 102 -14.49 11.48 17.71
N TYR A 103 -13.57 10.91 16.93
CA TYR A 103 -12.27 11.52 16.67
C TYR A 103 -12.38 12.83 15.89
N PHE A 104 -13.29 12.89 14.90
CA PHE A 104 -13.48 14.05 14.04
C PHE A 104 -14.60 15.02 14.48
N ALA A 105 -15.37 14.69 15.54
CA ALA A 105 -16.55 15.47 15.97
C ALA A 105 -16.22 16.94 16.26
N GLU A 106 -15.13 17.17 17.00
CA GLU A 106 -14.71 18.49 17.49
C GLU A 106 -13.57 19.11 16.69
N ARG A 107 -13.11 18.43 15.62
CA ARG A 107 -11.99 18.90 14.81
C ARG A 107 -12.48 19.78 13.66
N GLU A 108 -11.74 20.82 13.36
CA GLU A 108 -11.96 21.65 12.16
C GLU A 108 -11.64 20.88 10.89
N ASP A 109 -10.64 19.99 10.94
CA ASP A 109 -10.22 19.10 9.86
C ASP A 109 -11.21 17.92 9.71
N LYS A 110 -12.36 18.22 9.10
CA LYS A 110 -13.37 17.20 8.80
C LYS A 110 -12.87 16.28 7.69
N ARG A 111 -13.01 14.99 7.91
CA ARG A 111 -12.59 13.97 6.92
C ARG A 111 -13.77 13.14 6.46
N THR A 112 -13.70 12.74 5.19
CA THR A 112 -14.67 11.82 4.60
C THR A 112 -14.27 10.37 4.86
N LEU A 113 -15.24 9.52 5.17
CA LEU A 113 -15.07 8.06 5.25
C LEU A 113 -15.93 7.40 4.18
N ILE A 114 -15.30 6.60 3.32
CA ILE A 114 -15.95 5.70 2.38
C ILE A 114 -15.93 4.28 2.95
N VAL A 115 -17.09 3.66 3.01
CA VAL A 115 -17.26 2.26 3.42
C VAL A 115 -17.71 1.43 2.22
N TYR A 116 -16.98 0.38 1.91
CA TYR A 116 -17.38 -0.59 0.90
C TYR A 116 -18.15 -1.76 1.52
N ASP A 117 -19.39 -1.95 1.07
CA ASP A 117 -20.20 -3.15 1.32
C ASP A 117 -19.65 -4.30 0.48
N ILE A 118 -18.99 -5.26 1.13
CA ILE A 118 -18.48 -6.49 0.52
C ILE A 118 -19.31 -7.73 0.89
N GLY A 119 -20.52 -7.55 1.42
CA GLY A 119 -21.41 -8.67 1.80
C GLY A 119 -22.31 -8.33 2.98
N LEU A 120 -22.87 -7.13 3.03
CA LEU A 120 -23.84 -6.74 4.04
C LEU A 120 -25.23 -7.26 3.72
N THR A 121 -25.97 -7.68 4.75
CA THR A 121 -27.39 -7.96 4.66
C THR A 121 -28.21 -6.67 4.52
N ARG A 122 -29.50 -6.80 4.18
CA ARG A 122 -30.41 -5.66 4.14
C ARG A 122 -30.54 -4.98 5.52
N GLN A 123 -30.51 -5.77 6.60
CA GLN A 123 -30.54 -5.26 7.97
C GLN A 123 -29.25 -4.50 8.33
N ASN A 124 -28.09 -5.04 7.99
CA ASN A 124 -26.79 -4.37 8.23
C ASN A 124 -26.73 -3.00 7.53
N ARG A 125 -27.20 -2.92 6.27
CA ARG A 125 -27.26 -1.64 5.54
C ARG A 125 -28.16 -0.61 6.22
N ARG A 126 -29.27 -1.02 6.84
CA ARG A 126 -30.13 -0.12 7.61
C ARG A 126 -29.38 0.49 8.81
N GLN A 127 -28.55 -0.30 9.49
CA GLN A 127 -27.72 0.21 10.60
C GLN A 127 -26.68 1.23 10.11
N LEU A 128 -26.07 1.01 8.94
CA LEU A 128 -25.16 1.98 8.33
C LEU A 128 -25.84 3.28 7.89
N ASN A 129 -27.13 3.28 7.62
CA ASN A 129 -27.86 4.50 7.26
C ASN A 129 -27.77 5.58 8.34
N HIS A 130 -27.68 5.22 9.62
CA HIS A 130 -27.44 6.18 10.69
C HIS A 130 -26.15 6.98 10.45
N TYR A 131 -25.04 6.31 10.17
CA TYR A 131 -23.76 6.97 9.91
C TYR A 131 -23.77 7.76 8.59
N LYS A 132 -24.45 7.26 7.57
CA LYS A 132 -24.63 7.95 6.30
C LYS A 132 -25.38 9.28 6.48
N ILE A 133 -26.51 9.27 7.21
CA ILE A 133 -27.39 10.43 7.34
C ILE A 133 -26.80 11.47 8.29
N HIS A 134 -26.27 11.04 9.43
CA HIS A 134 -25.85 11.94 10.50
C HIS A 134 -24.38 12.37 10.43
N TYR A 135 -23.52 11.58 9.76
CA TYR A 135 -22.07 11.80 9.77
C TYR A 135 -21.45 11.85 8.37
N GLY A 136 -22.26 11.79 7.33
CA GLY A 136 -21.77 11.92 5.94
C GLY A 136 -20.89 10.74 5.47
N VAL A 137 -20.98 9.58 6.12
CA VAL A 137 -20.27 8.38 5.67
C VAL A 137 -20.79 7.94 4.31
N LEU A 138 -19.91 7.79 3.34
CA LEU A 138 -20.26 7.35 2.00
C LEU A 138 -20.26 5.81 1.96
N VAL A 139 -21.36 5.20 1.54
CA VAL A 139 -21.45 3.74 1.42
C VAL A 139 -21.46 3.36 -0.06
N ARG A 140 -20.48 2.54 -0.47
CA ARG A 140 -20.34 1.98 -1.82
C ARG A 140 -20.49 0.47 -1.77
N ARG A 141 -20.96 -0.13 -2.85
CA ARG A 141 -21.03 -1.59 -2.98
C ARG A 141 -19.91 -2.08 -3.88
N PHE A 142 -19.12 -3.05 -3.39
CA PHE A 142 -18.11 -3.69 -4.21
C PHE A 142 -18.76 -4.58 -5.27
N ASN A 143 -18.39 -4.39 -6.53
CA ASN A 143 -18.96 -5.14 -7.64
C ASN A 143 -18.14 -6.38 -7.95
N PHE A 144 -18.43 -7.49 -7.29
CA PHE A 144 -17.77 -8.78 -7.52
C PHE A 144 -17.93 -9.32 -8.94
N THR A 145 -18.93 -8.88 -9.72
CA THR A 145 -19.14 -9.41 -11.08
C THR A 145 -18.08 -8.95 -12.08
N LYS A 146 -17.29 -7.93 -11.70
CA LYS A 146 -16.17 -7.46 -12.49
C LYS A 146 -14.90 -8.30 -12.31
N TYR A 147 -14.89 -9.26 -11.40
CA TYR A 147 -13.72 -10.01 -10.99
C TYR A 147 -14.00 -11.52 -11.03
N PRO A 148 -12.95 -12.37 -11.09
CA PRO A 148 -13.12 -13.81 -11.04
C PRO A 148 -13.85 -14.27 -9.78
N ASP A 149 -14.56 -15.40 -9.85
CA ASP A 149 -15.42 -15.89 -8.76
C ASP A 149 -14.69 -16.10 -7.43
N TYR A 150 -13.39 -16.42 -7.46
CA TYR A 150 -12.60 -16.58 -6.25
C TYR A 150 -12.42 -15.28 -5.44
N PHE A 151 -12.72 -14.09 -6.00
CA PHE A 151 -12.81 -12.84 -5.22
C PHE A 151 -13.93 -12.86 -4.18
N ARG A 152 -14.92 -13.74 -4.32
CA ARG A 152 -15.99 -13.94 -3.33
C ARG A 152 -15.52 -14.64 -2.06
N ASN A 153 -14.33 -15.27 -2.10
CA ASN A 153 -13.67 -15.73 -0.87
C ASN A 153 -13.06 -14.54 -0.14
N LEU A 154 -13.83 -13.95 0.77
CA LEU A 154 -13.47 -12.72 1.47
C LEU A 154 -12.22 -12.89 2.35
N LEU A 155 -11.91 -14.12 2.79
CA LEU A 155 -10.75 -14.44 3.62
C LEU A 155 -9.41 -14.33 2.88
N GLU A 156 -9.43 -14.22 1.54
CA GLU A 156 -8.24 -14.01 0.73
C GLU A 156 -7.93 -12.52 0.52
N TYR A 157 -8.78 -11.61 0.99
CA TYR A 157 -8.62 -10.14 0.95
C TYR A 157 -8.31 -9.55 -0.42
N ARG A 158 -8.63 -10.24 -1.52
CA ARG A 158 -8.37 -9.81 -2.92
C ARG A 158 -9.05 -8.51 -3.28
N TRP A 159 -10.19 -8.23 -2.65
CA TRP A 159 -10.96 -7.00 -2.83
C TRP A 159 -10.21 -5.75 -2.31
N LYS A 160 -9.31 -5.89 -1.32
CA LYS A 160 -8.64 -4.76 -0.67
C LYS A 160 -7.77 -3.93 -1.64
N PRO A 161 -6.77 -4.48 -2.36
CA PRO A 161 -5.96 -3.70 -3.29
C PRO A 161 -6.77 -3.06 -4.41
N VAL A 162 -7.85 -3.72 -4.85
CA VAL A 162 -8.75 -3.20 -5.88
C VAL A 162 -9.52 -1.98 -5.39
N ILE A 163 -10.12 -2.05 -4.19
CA ILE A 163 -10.82 -0.91 -3.58
C ILE A 163 -9.86 0.28 -3.39
N ILE A 164 -8.66 0.03 -2.88
CA ILE A 164 -7.64 1.06 -2.69
C ILE A 164 -7.30 1.73 -4.02
N ALA A 165 -7.04 0.94 -5.06
CA ALA A 165 -6.75 1.47 -6.40
C ALA A 165 -7.95 2.23 -7.01
N GLU A 166 -9.18 1.74 -6.81
CA GLU A 166 -10.40 2.38 -7.29
C GLU A 166 -10.59 3.77 -6.66
N VAL A 167 -10.42 3.88 -5.35
CA VAL A 167 -10.58 5.16 -4.64
C VAL A 167 -9.44 6.13 -4.95
N LEU A 168 -8.20 5.65 -5.11
CA LEU A 168 -7.07 6.48 -5.51
C LEU A 168 -7.14 7.01 -6.96
N LYS A 169 -8.12 6.60 -7.76
CA LYS A 169 -8.45 7.29 -9.02
C LYS A 169 -9.17 8.62 -8.80
N GLU A 170 -9.93 8.71 -7.73
CA GLU A 170 -10.80 9.85 -7.43
C GLU A 170 -10.15 10.81 -6.44
N TYR A 171 -9.31 10.30 -5.53
CA TYR A 171 -8.75 11.06 -4.43
C TYR A 171 -7.21 11.00 -4.43
N PRO A 172 -6.54 12.09 -4.04
CA PRO A 172 -5.07 12.19 -4.08
C PRO A 172 -4.39 11.34 -3.01
N ALA A 173 -5.08 11.00 -1.94
CA ALA A 173 -4.57 10.16 -0.88
C ALA A 173 -5.69 9.49 -0.09
N ILE A 174 -5.42 8.31 0.47
CA ILE A 174 -6.36 7.57 1.32
C ILE A 174 -5.67 7.00 2.55
N TRP A 175 -6.42 7.00 3.65
CA TRP A 175 -6.19 6.16 4.81
C TRP A 175 -7.05 4.90 4.67
N TRP A 176 -6.41 3.74 4.60
CA TRP A 176 -7.11 2.46 4.70
C TRP A 176 -7.28 2.08 6.17
N LEU A 177 -8.49 1.68 6.56
CA LEU A 177 -8.82 1.15 7.88
C LEU A 177 -9.54 -0.19 7.73
N ASP A 178 -9.03 -1.25 8.34
CA ASP A 178 -9.83 -2.46 8.53
C ASP A 178 -10.98 -2.20 9.52
N SER A 179 -12.03 -3.01 9.48
CA SER A 179 -13.21 -2.86 10.35
C SER A 179 -12.89 -2.90 11.85
N SER A 180 -11.79 -3.51 12.22
CA SER A 180 -11.31 -3.61 13.62
C SER A 180 -10.42 -2.43 14.06
N ALA A 181 -10.15 -1.47 13.19
CA ALA A 181 -9.26 -0.34 13.43
C ALA A 181 -9.97 0.78 14.18
N ILE A 182 -9.58 1.08 15.42
CA ILE A 182 -10.22 2.07 16.29
C ILE A 182 -9.23 3.19 16.61
N PHE A 183 -9.64 4.45 16.46
CA PHE A 183 -8.84 5.60 16.85
C PHE A 183 -8.56 5.55 18.36
N ALA A 184 -7.29 5.39 18.73
CA ALA A 184 -6.89 5.09 20.09
C ALA A 184 -6.98 6.33 21.02
N ASN A 185 -6.69 7.51 20.47
CA ASN A 185 -6.60 8.72 21.27
C ASN A 185 -6.91 9.96 20.41
N LYS A 186 -7.72 10.87 20.96
CA LYS A 186 -8.03 12.16 20.32
C LYS A 186 -6.82 13.10 20.19
N SER A 187 -5.77 12.90 20.98
CA SER A 187 -4.55 13.73 20.93
C SER A 187 -3.57 13.32 19.83
N VAL A 188 -3.80 12.21 19.14
CA VAL A 188 -2.91 11.78 18.04
C VAL A 188 -3.09 12.71 16.84
N ASN A 189 -1.97 13.20 16.31
CA ASN A 189 -1.95 14.09 15.18
C ASN A 189 -1.74 13.27 13.88
N ILE A 190 -2.82 13.08 13.11
CA ILE A 190 -2.74 12.37 11.81
C ILE A 190 -1.98 13.18 10.75
N GLN A 191 -1.94 14.51 10.87
CA GLN A 191 -1.21 15.37 9.93
C GLN A 191 0.31 15.13 9.97
N GLU A 192 0.85 14.75 11.13
CA GLU A 192 2.27 14.35 11.23
C GLU A 192 2.57 13.10 10.41
N ALA A 193 1.69 12.10 10.47
CA ALA A 193 1.83 10.89 9.67
C ALA A 193 1.62 11.16 8.17
N GLU A 194 0.69 12.03 7.82
CA GLU A 194 0.47 12.48 6.45
C GLU A 194 1.71 13.19 5.91
N LYS A 195 2.26 14.14 6.66
CA LYS A 195 3.49 14.83 6.30
C LYS A 195 4.65 13.84 6.15
N TRP A 196 4.86 12.99 7.14
CA TRP A 196 5.93 11.99 7.11
C TRP A 196 5.83 11.09 5.86
N THR A 197 4.64 10.62 5.50
CA THR A 197 4.42 9.79 4.32
C THR A 197 4.66 10.55 3.02
N SER A 198 4.21 11.80 2.94
CA SER A 198 4.36 12.62 1.72
C SER A 198 5.82 12.94 1.37
N GLU A 199 6.72 12.89 2.35
CA GLU A 199 8.15 13.15 2.20
C GLU A 199 8.96 11.90 1.81
N ARG A 200 8.33 10.72 1.67
CA ARG A 200 8.99 9.45 1.34
C ARG A 200 9.13 9.26 -0.17
N SER A 201 10.15 8.50 -0.57
CA SER A 201 10.36 8.11 -1.98
C SER A 201 9.24 7.23 -2.50
N VAL A 202 8.71 6.34 -1.66
CA VAL A 202 7.47 5.59 -1.90
C VAL A 202 6.44 6.05 -0.89
N GLN A 203 5.44 6.78 -1.36
CA GLN A 203 4.46 7.44 -0.52
C GLN A 203 3.34 6.48 -0.09
N VAL A 204 3.76 5.41 0.56
CA VAL A 204 2.93 4.43 1.26
C VAL A 204 3.51 4.23 2.65
N THR A 205 2.63 4.19 3.66
CA THR A 205 3.02 3.93 5.05
C THR A 205 2.18 2.84 5.67
N LEU A 206 2.85 1.92 6.37
CA LEU A 206 2.24 0.91 7.23
C LEU A 206 2.55 1.28 8.69
N PHE A 207 1.56 1.13 9.58
CA PHE A 207 1.63 1.74 10.92
C PHE A 207 1.84 0.77 12.06
N GLU A 208 1.48 -0.50 11.90
CA GLU A 208 1.53 -1.48 12.98
C GLU A 208 2.53 -2.60 12.70
N ASN A 209 3.46 -2.79 13.62
CA ASN A 209 4.44 -3.86 13.60
C ASN A 209 3.80 -5.18 14.02
N SER A 210 3.93 -6.23 13.20
CA SER A 210 3.38 -7.56 13.48
C SER A 210 4.28 -8.43 14.37
N SER A 211 5.45 -7.94 14.77
CA SER A 211 6.42 -8.63 15.65
C SER A 211 6.92 -9.97 15.12
N HIS A 212 6.95 -10.14 13.81
CA HIS A 212 7.54 -11.28 13.11
C HIS A 212 8.05 -10.85 11.72
N SER A 213 8.88 -11.68 11.10
CA SER A 213 9.42 -11.36 9.77
C SER A 213 8.37 -11.52 8.66
N ILE A 214 8.66 -10.91 7.50
CA ILE A 214 7.88 -11.14 6.27
C ILE A 214 7.92 -12.64 5.92
N PHE A 215 9.09 -13.29 6.05
CA PHE A 215 9.25 -14.72 5.78
C PHE A 215 8.35 -15.60 6.67
N ALA A 216 8.28 -15.29 7.96
CA ALA A 216 7.59 -16.15 8.92
C ALA A 216 6.10 -16.33 8.63
N ALA A 217 5.43 -15.34 8.06
CA ALA A 217 3.99 -15.39 7.77
C ALA A 217 3.65 -15.21 6.27
N THR A 218 4.57 -15.60 5.40
CA THR A 218 4.36 -15.59 3.95
C THR A 218 4.60 -16.98 3.38
N HIS A 219 3.60 -17.52 2.69
CA HIS A 219 3.72 -18.82 2.04
C HIS A 219 4.89 -18.85 1.05
N PRO A 220 5.74 -19.91 1.05
CA PRO A 220 6.94 -19.98 0.20
C PRO A 220 6.68 -19.76 -1.30
N ASP A 221 5.55 -20.23 -1.82
CA ASP A 221 5.21 -20.07 -3.23
C ASP A 221 5.02 -18.59 -3.65
N MET A 222 4.74 -17.68 -2.71
CA MET A 222 4.58 -16.28 -3.02
C MET A 222 5.89 -15.61 -3.46
N PHE A 223 7.03 -16.11 -2.99
CA PHE A 223 8.35 -15.63 -3.41
C PHE A 223 8.67 -15.89 -4.89
N ARG A 224 7.88 -16.74 -5.57
CA ARG A 224 7.97 -16.92 -7.03
C ARG A 224 7.41 -15.72 -7.80
N TYR A 225 6.47 -15.00 -7.20
CA TYR A 225 5.84 -13.81 -7.81
C TYR A 225 6.58 -12.51 -7.47
N PHE A 226 7.18 -12.46 -6.29
CA PHE A 226 7.93 -11.30 -5.81
C PHE A 226 9.36 -11.72 -5.51
N PRO A 227 10.37 -11.26 -6.29
CA PRO A 227 11.75 -11.69 -6.17
C PRO A 227 12.46 -11.06 -4.96
N VAL A 228 11.89 -11.23 -3.78
CA VAL A 228 12.50 -10.87 -2.51
C VAL A 228 13.35 -12.06 -2.06
N PRO A 229 14.66 -11.91 -1.87
CA PRO A 229 15.49 -12.96 -1.34
C PRO A 229 14.99 -13.41 0.04
N VAL A 230 14.90 -14.72 0.26
CA VAL A 230 14.40 -15.28 1.53
C VAL A 230 15.18 -14.73 2.74
N ASN A 231 16.49 -14.59 2.62
CA ASN A 231 17.31 -14.01 3.69
C ASN A 231 16.94 -12.55 3.99
N ALA A 232 16.64 -11.74 2.97
CA ALA A 232 16.12 -10.39 3.19
C ALA A 232 14.74 -10.41 3.85
N ALA A 233 13.84 -11.31 3.42
CA ALA A 233 12.52 -11.44 4.03
C ALA A 233 12.57 -11.88 5.51
N LYS A 234 13.61 -12.61 5.92
CA LYS A 234 13.86 -12.98 7.32
C LYS A 234 14.34 -11.82 8.20
N THR A 235 15.04 -10.84 7.62
CA THR A 235 15.53 -9.67 8.36
C THR A 235 14.51 -8.52 8.43
N LEU A 236 13.54 -8.51 7.51
CA LEU A 236 12.52 -7.48 7.45
C LEU A 236 11.29 -7.85 8.28
N THR A 237 10.94 -7.00 9.22
CA THR A 237 9.68 -7.14 9.99
C THR A 237 8.47 -6.97 9.08
N MET A 238 7.47 -7.83 9.23
CA MET A 238 6.18 -7.66 8.60
C MET A 238 5.37 -6.57 9.31
N TRP A 239 4.73 -5.71 8.54
CA TRP A 239 3.83 -4.68 9.03
C TRP A 239 2.39 -5.05 8.69
N SER A 240 1.47 -4.73 9.58
CA SER A 240 0.06 -5.05 9.42
C SER A 240 -0.57 -4.25 8.28
N ALA A 241 -1.47 -4.90 7.52
CA ALA A 241 -2.26 -4.25 6.47
C ALA A 241 -3.61 -3.72 7.00
N ASN A 242 -3.78 -3.60 8.31
CA ASN A 242 -5.02 -3.18 8.95
C ASN A 242 -5.26 -1.67 8.89
N HIS A 243 -4.20 -0.86 8.91
CA HIS A 243 -4.29 0.55 8.58
C HIS A 243 -3.02 1.03 7.85
N MET A 244 -3.25 1.75 6.79
CA MET A 244 -2.22 2.17 5.85
C MET A 244 -2.57 3.54 5.27
N LEU A 245 -1.56 4.31 4.87
CA LEU A 245 -1.73 5.57 4.14
C LEU A 245 -1.10 5.44 2.76
N PHE A 246 -1.83 5.84 1.72
CA PHE A 246 -1.39 5.84 0.33
C PHE A 246 -1.59 7.21 -0.29
N TYR A 247 -0.60 7.70 -1.02
CA TYR A 247 -0.76 8.82 -1.94
C TYR A 247 -0.86 8.31 -3.38
N ALA A 248 -1.71 8.94 -4.19
CA ALA A 248 -1.96 8.54 -5.57
C ALA A 248 -0.87 9.04 -6.53
N THR A 249 0.39 8.78 -6.20
CA THR A 249 1.54 9.15 -7.04
C THR A 249 1.82 8.07 -8.09
N ASP A 250 2.52 8.45 -9.17
CA ASP A 250 2.90 7.50 -10.21
C ASP A 250 3.77 6.37 -9.65
N SER A 251 4.66 6.68 -8.72
CA SER A 251 5.47 5.67 -8.04
C SER A 251 4.61 4.64 -7.30
N VAL A 252 3.62 5.08 -6.53
CA VAL A 252 2.71 4.20 -5.80
C VAL A 252 1.84 3.39 -6.75
N ARG A 253 1.31 4.00 -7.81
CA ARG A 253 0.48 3.31 -8.81
C ARG A 253 1.24 2.19 -9.50
N ARG A 254 2.47 2.45 -9.94
CA ARG A 254 3.27 1.52 -10.73
C ARG A 254 4.04 0.51 -9.91
N ALA A 255 4.68 0.96 -8.83
CA ALA A 255 5.54 0.11 -8.03
C ALA A 255 4.77 -0.72 -7.00
N VAL A 256 3.60 -0.27 -6.56
CA VAL A 256 2.85 -0.95 -5.51
C VAL A 256 1.48 -1.42 -5.99
N LEU A 257 0.58 -0.50 -6.36
CA LEU A 257 -0.82 -0.84 -6.62
C LEU A 257 -1.00 -1.77 -7.82
N ARG A 258 -0.31 -1.50 -8.93
CA ARG A 258 -0.38 -2.36 -10.11
C ARG A 258 -0.07 -3.81 -9.77
N TRP A 259 1.01 -4.05 -9.06
CA TRP A 259 1.47 -5.39 -8.72
C TRP A 259 0.60 -6.03 -7.64
N TRP A 260 0.10 -5.25 -6.71
CA TRP A 260 -0.81 -5.75 -5.68
C TRP A 260 -2.16 -6.18 -6.27
N VAL A 261 -2.70 -5.39 -7.21
CA VAL A 261 -3.91 -5.75 -7.95
C VAL A 261 -3.67 -6.97 -8.85
N LEU A 262 -2.54 -7.03 -9.56
CA LEU A 262 -2.18 -8.22 -10.37
C LEU A 262 -2.07 -9.47 -9.50
N CYS A 263 -1.46 -9.38 -8.33
CA CYS A 263 -1.41 -10.50 -7.39
C CYS A 263 -2.81 -10.91 -6.91
N ALA A 264 -3.74 -9.97 -6.70
CA ALA A 264 -5.12 -10.29 -6.36
C ALA A 264 -5.86 -10.99 -7.51
N LEU A 265 -5.56 -10.62 -8.76
CA LEU A 265 -6.12 -11.23 -9.97
C LEU A 265 -5.50 -12.61 -10.28
N GLU A 266 -4.25 -12.82 -9.90
CA GLU A 266 -3.61 -14.12 -10.04
C GLU A 266 -4.00 -15.04 -8.87
N ARG A 267 -4.69 -16.14 -9.21
CA ARG A 267 -5.29 -17.02 -8.20
C ARG A 267 -4.28 -17.53 -7.18
N ARG A 268 -3.08 -17.93 -7.64
CA ARG A 268 -2.06 -18.54 -6.79
C ARG A 268 -1.06 -17.53 -6.20
N CYS A 269 -1.09 -16.27 -6.64
CA CYS A 269 -0.27 -15.23 -6.04
C CYS A 269 -0.83 -14.81 -4.68
N MET A 270 -2.06 -14.30 -4.66
CA MET A 270 -2.67 -13.84 -3.40
C MET A 270 -3.01 -15.00 -2.44
N ALA A 271 -3.40 -16.15 -2.98
CA ALA A 271 -3.75 -17.34 -2.20
C ALA A 271 -3.07 -18.58 -2.81
N PRO A 272 -1.81 -18.86 -2.42
CA PRO A 272 -1.17 -20.11 -2.76
C PRO A 272 -1.99 -21.32 -2.32
N ARG A 273 -1.73 -22.49 -2.94
CA ARG A 273 -2.39 -23.72 -2.51
C ARG A 273 -2.01 -23.99 -1.04
N ASP A 274 -2.98 -24.46 -0.27
CA ASP A 274 -2.82 -24.82 1.15
C ASP A 274 -2.45 -23.64 2.07
N ALA A 275 -2.61 -22.39 1.62
CA ALA A 275 -2.42 -21.21 2.45
C ALA A 275 -3.41 -21.17 3.62
N ALA A 276 -2.92 -20.99 4.83
CA ALA A 276 -3.70 -20.94 6.07
C ALA A 276 -3.52 -19.61 6.80
N LEU A 277 -4.61 -19.07 7.38
CA LEU A 277 -4.55 -17.81 8.16
C LEU A 277 -3.91 -17.98 9.54
N SER A 278 -4.12 -19.14 10.16
CA SER A 278 -3.61 -19.42 11.52
C SER A 278 -2.13 -19.73 11.47
N CYS A 279 -1.37 -19.01 12.26
CA CYS A 279 0.09 -19.14 12.32
C CYS A 279 0.52 -19.95 13.55
N SER A 280 1.48 -20.84 13.36
CA SER A 280 2.14 -21.64 14.40
C SER A 280 3.55 -21.09 14.65
N PHE A 281 3.63 -19.91 15.29
CA PHE A 281 4.93 -19.27 15.56
C PHE A 281 5.74 -20.05 16.58
N GLN A 282 7.03 -20.25 16.25
CA GLN A 282 8.05 -20.68 17.20
C GLN A 282 8.58 -19.48 18.03
N SER A 283 9.48 -19.74 18.97
CA SER A 283 10.12 -18.68 19.77
C SER A 283 10.86 -17.67 18.91
N ASP A 284 11.59 -18.12 17.89
CA ASP A 284 12.17 -17.25 16.86
C ASP A 284 11.14 -16.99 15.75
N ARG A 285 10.52 -15.83 15.84
CA ARG A 285 9.49 -15.37 14.89
C ARG A 285 10.07 -14.72 13.64
N MET A 286 11.39 -14.71 13.47
CA MET A 286 12.06 -14.11 12.33
C MET A 286 12.54 -15.16 11.32
N ASN A 287 13.12 -16.26 11.78
CA ASN A 287 13.83 -17.18 10.93
C ASN A 287 13.05 -18.44 10.54
N PHE A 288 11.96 -18.76 11.23
CA PHE A 288 11.14 -19.93 10.96
C PHE A 288 9.80 -19.57 10.32
N TYR A 289 9.41 -20.35 9.31
CA TYR A 289 8.09 -20.25 8.71
C TYR A 289 7.03 -20.79 9.68
N ALA A 290 5.97 -20.01 9.89
CA ALA A 290 4.93 -20.30 10.88
C ALA A 290 3.72 -21.02 10.27
N ASP A 291 3.89 -21.74 9.15
CA ASP A 291 2.88 -22.51 8.43
C ASP A 291 1.60 -21.72 8.11
N CYS A 292 1.75 -20.44 7.86
CA CYS A 292 0.64 -19.56 7.58
C CYS A 292 0.91 -18.56 6.44
N HIS A 293 -0.18 -17.90 5.99
CA HIS A 293 -0.11 -16.87 4.96
C HIS A 293 -1.05 -15.72 5.28
N ARG A 294 -0.54 -14.51 5.16
CA ARG A 294 -1.29 -13.29 5.47
C ARG A 294 -1.84 -12.58 4.23
N TYR A 295 -1.98 -13.29 3.13
CA TYR A 295 -2.62 -12.85 1.90
C TYR A 295 -2.22 -11.42 1.47
N ASP A 296 -3.15 -10.45 1.56
CA ASP A 296 -2.94 -9.05 1.25
C ASP A 296 -1.77 -8.40 2.02
N GLN A 297 -1.61 -8.76 3.30
CA GLN A 297 -0.51 -8.28 4.14
C GLN A 297 0.84 -8.83 3.68
N SER A 298 0.92 -10.11 3.31
CA SER A 298 2.14 -10.70 2.73
C SER A 298 2.51 -10.00 1.43
N ALA A 299 1.53 -9.79 0.53
CA ALA A 299 1.74 -9.13 -0.75
C ALA A 299 2.25 -7.69 -0.59
N ILE A 300 1.59 -6.87 0.22
CA ILE A 300 1.99 -5.47 0.38
C ILE A 300 3.38 -5.35 1.02
N ASN A 301 3.73 -6.21 1.99
CA ASN A 301 5.05 -6.16 2.62
C ASN A 301 6.18 -6.56 1.64
N LEU A 302 5.98 -7.59 0.81
CA LEU A 302 6.94 -7.93 -0.25
C LEU A 302 7.10 -6.79 -1.26
N LEU A 303 6.00 -6.15 -1.66
CA LEU A 303 6.02 -5.00 -2.56
C LEU A 303 6.74 -3.81 -1.95
N MET A 304 6.48 -3.50 -0.69
CA MET A 304 7.15 -2.39 0.01
C MET A 304 8.65 -2.67 0.21
N ALA A 305 9.04 -3.91 0.49
CA ALA A 305 10.44 -4.31 0.55
C ALA A 305 11.15 -4.04 -0.79
N LEU A 306 10.53 -4.42 -1.91
CA LEU A 306 11.06 -4.16 -3.25
C LEU A 306 11.09 -2.66 -3.58
N ALA A 307 9.98 -1.95 -3.39
CA ALA A 307 9.84 -0.54 -3.72
C ALA A 307 10.80 0.36 -2.94
N SER A 308 11.17 -0.05 -1.73
CA SER A 308 12.11 0.66 -0.85
C SER A 308 13.55 0.18 -0.98
N ASN A 309 13.84 -0.73 -1.91
CA ASN A 309 15.13 -1.40 -2.01
C ASN A 309 15.57 -1.99 -0.67
N PHE A 310 14.66 -2.71 -0.01
CA PHE A 310 14.84 -3.33 1.32
C PHE A 310 15.08 -2.33 2.48
N GLY A 311 14.80 -1.05 2.26
CA GLY A 311 14.91 0.00 3.27
C GLY A 311 13.68 0.08 4.18
N HIS A 312 13.68 -0.63 5.31
CA HIS A 312 12.56 -0.72 6.26
C HIS A 312 12.04 0.64 6.75
N ASN A 313 12.96 1.57 7.00
CA ASN A 313 12.64 2.90 7.55
C ASN A 313 11.93 3.83 6.56
N SER A 314 11.75 3.42 5.31
CA SER A 314 11.13 4.27 4.29
C SER A 314 9.60 4.17 4.23
N TYR A 315 9.00 3.10 4.79
CA TYR A 315 7.55 2.87 4.75
C TYR A 315 6.94 2.47 6.11
N ALA A 316 7.76 2.16 7.09
CA ALA A 316 7.35 1.80 8.44
C ALA A 316 7.27 3.07 9.30
N TYR A 317 6.09 3.39 9.85
CA TYR A 317 5.91 4.59 10.64
C TYR A 317 6.67 4.51 11.97
N PRO A 318 7.54 5.47 12.30
CA PRO A 318 8.49 5.33 13.41
C PRO A 318 7.89 5.64 14.79
N TYR A 319 6.66 6.15 14.88
CA TYR A 319 6.09 6.60 16.14
C TYR A 319 5.62 5.46 17.05
N GLN A 320 5.96 5.55 18.32
CA GLN A 320 5.61 4.54 19.33
C GLN A 320 4.14 4.58 19.76
N LYS A 321 3.43 5.71 19.57
CA LYS A 321 2.01 5.81 19.93
C LYS A 321 1.14 5.45 18.74
N PRO A 322 0.31 4.40 18.84
CA PRO A 322 -0.56 4.00 17.75
C PRO A 322 -1.61 5.08 17.46
N ILE A 323 -1.74 5.46 16.19
CA ILE A 323 -2.84 6.30 15.71
C ILE A 323 -4.16 5.55 15.86
N VAL A 324 -4.10 4.28 15.55
CA VAL A 324 -5.21 3.34 15.58
C VAL A 324 -4.78 2.10 16.34
N ILE A 325 -5.66 1.54 17.13
CA ILE A 325 -5.50 0.22 17.76
C ILE A 325 -6.46 -0.77 17.10
N VAL A 326 -6.07 -2.04 17.07
CA VAL A 326 -6.91 -3.12 16.56
C VAL A 326 -7.68 -3.76 17.71
N ARG A 327 -9.01 -3.76 17.63
CA ARG A 327 -9.88 -4.54 18.52
C ARG A 327 -10.66 -5.55 17.68
N ARG A 328 -10.41 -6.82 17.94
CA ARG A 328 -11.23 -7.91 17.40
C ARG A 328 -12.35 -8.19 18.41
N ALA A 329 -13.58 -8.30 17.90
CA ALA A 329 -14.74 -8.65 18.70
C ALA A 329 -14.77 -10.15 18.98
#